data_7c0c43282375e25964ad3957ba4e9d09
#
_entry.id   7c0c43282375e25964ad3957ba4e9d09
#
_cell.length_a   1.000
_cell.length_b   1.000
_cell.length_c   1.000
_cell.angle_alpha   90.00
_cell.angle_beta   90.00
_cell.angle_gamma   90.00
#
_symmetry.space_group_name_H-M   'P 1'
#
loop_
_entity.id
_entity.type
_entity.pdbx_description
1 polymer ?
#
loop_
_entity_poly.entity_id
_entity_poly.type
_entity_poly.pdbx_seq_one_letter_code
_entity_poly.pdbx_strand_id
1 'polypeptide(L)'
;SAKEMQVTFSPNYGAHVRLAFKGDSRVKPFSVKEVAVLLADKVLKDRKGEKTSLRYMDPTLPVEERVESLLSVMTPEDKMELIREGWGIPGIPHLYVPPITKVEAVHGFSYGSGATIFPQALAMGATWNKKLTEDVAMAVGDETLAAGTMQAWSPVLDVAQDARWGRCEETFGEDPVLVSQIGGAWIKGYQSKGLFTTPKHFGGHGAPLGGRDSHDIGLSEREMREVHLVPFRHVIRNYDCQSVMMAYSDYLGVPVAKSRELLHSILREEWGFDGFIVSDCGAIGNLTARKHYTAKDKIEAANQALAAGIATNCGDTYNDKEVIQAAKD
;
A
#
# COMPACT_ATOMS: atom_id res chain seq x y z
N SER A 1 -32.38 -11.62 -5.70
CA SER A 1 -32.66 -10.93 -4.44
C SER A 1 -31.39 -10.15 -4.05
N ALA A 2 -31.51 -8.83 -3.99
CA ALA A 2 -30.44 -7.96 -3.55
C ALA A 2 -30.02 -8.34 -2.12
N LYS A 3 -28.77 -8.65 -1.92
CA LYS A 3 -28.22 -8.97 -0.60
C LYS A 3 -27.85 -7.65 0.11
N GLU A 4 -28.39 -7.49 1.29
CA GLU A 4 -28.27 -6.31 2.13
C GLU A 4 -26.82 -6.06 2.57
N MET A 5 -26.35 -4.83 2.43
CA MET A 5 -25.08 -4.34 2.96
C MET A 5 -25.37 -3.66 4.29
N GLN A 6 -24.79 -4.12 5.38
CA GLN A 6 -24.93 -3.49 6.68
C GLN A 6 -23.68 -2.67 7.01
N VAL A 7 -23.88 -1.39 7.28
CA VAL A 7 -22.82 -0.45 7.69
C VAL A 7 -23.11 -0.03 9.12
N THR A 8 -22.13 -0.22 10.00
CA THR A 8 -22.25 0.15 11.43
C THR A 8 -21.27 1.29 11.73
N PHE A 9 -21.74 2.34 12.38
CA PHE A 9 -20.93 3.46 12.83
C PHE A 9 -20.67 3.33 14.33
N SER A 10 -19.42 3.53 14.76
CA SER A 10 -19.08 3.63 16.17
C SER A 10 -19.11 5.10 16.63
N PRO A 11 -19.79 5.45 17.73
CA PRO A 11 -19.94 6.84 18.15
C PRO A 11 -18.68 7.49 18.75
N ASN A 12 -17.63 6.74 19.10
CA ASN A 12 -16.55 7.24 19.95
C ASN A 12 -15.17 7.40 19.28
N TYR A 13 -14.98 6.92 18.06
CA TYR A 13 -13.75 7.14 17.27
C TYR A 13 -14.15 7.19 15.81
N GLY A 14 -14.03 8.29 15.15
CA GLY A 14 -14.35 8.57 13.74
C GLY A 14 -15.01 7.41 12.99
N ALA A 15 -15.99 7.68 12.18
CA ALA A 15 -16.86 6.67 11.57
C ALA A 15 -16.08 5.48 10.99
N HIS A 16 -16.11 4.35 11.68
CA HIS A 16 -15.65 3.07 11.13
C HIS A 16 -16.77 2.49 10.27
N VAL A 17 -16.53 2.37 8.99
CA VAL A 17 -17.47 1.73 8.08
C VAL A 17 -17.10 0.26 7.98
N ARG A 18 -17.92 -0.62 8.57
CA ARG A 18 -17.80 -2.06 8.39
C ARG A 18 -18.59 -2.47 7.17
N LEU A 19 -17.93 -2.88 6.10
CA LEU A 19 -18.56 -3.47 4.94
C LEU A 19 -18.66 -4.99 5.15
N ALA A 20 -19.85 -5.51 5.45
CA ALA A 20 -20.09 -6.94 5.50
C ALA A 20 -20.79 -7.38 4.23
N PHE A 21 -20.10 -8.16 3.39
CA PHE A 21 -20.69 -8.80 2.23
C PHE A 21 -21.15 -10.21 2.59
N LYS A 22 -22.43 -10.50 2.51
CA LYS A 22 -22.94 -11.87 2.56
C LYS A 22 -23.05 -12.41 1.13
N GLY A 23 -22.01 -13.15 0.75
CA GLY A 23 -21.98 -14.20 -0.29
C GLY A 23 -22.29 -13.76 -1.73
N ASP A 24 -21.32 -13.59 -2.53
CA ASP A 24 -21.13 -14.18 -3.85
C ASP A 24 -19.65 -14.00 -4.26
N SER A 25 -18.97 -15.10 -4.60
CA SER A 25 -17.55 -15.16 -4.94
C SER A 25 -17.19 -14.54 -6.32
N ARG A 26 -18.11 -13.79 -6.90
CA ARG A 26 -17.97 -13.17 -8.23
C ARG A 26 -17.86 -11.65 -8.22
N VAL A 27 -17.74 -11.04 -7.03
CA VAL A 27 -17.52 -9.60 -6.96
C VAL A 27 -16.03 -9.34 -7.18
N LYS A 28 -15.67 -8.64 -8.26
CA LYS A 28 -14.30 -8.17 -8.48
C LYS A 28 -13.87 -7.28 -7.31
N PRO A 29 -12.63 -7.40 -6.82
CA PRO A 29 -12.11 -6.47 -5.83
C PRO A 29 -12.15 -5.04 -6.39
N PHE A 30 -12.62 -4.11 -5.59
CA PHE A 30 -12.69 -2.70 -5.95
C PHE A 30 -11.31 -2.04 -5.81
N SER A 31 -10.97 -1.11 -6.69
CA SER A 31 -9.79 -0.28 -6.53
C SER A 31 -9.97 0.72 -5.37
N VAL A 32 -8.87 1.30 -4.86
CA VAL A 32 -8.91 2.38 -3.85
C VAL A 32 -9.79 3.54 -4.35
N LYS A 33 -9.74 3.83 -5.65
CA LYS A 33 -10.57 4.82 -6.32
C LYS A 33 -12.06 4.48 -6.16
N GLU A 34 -12.44 3.22 -6.31
CA GLU A 34 -13.84 2.77 -6.23
C GLU A 34 -14.39 2.71 -4.79
N VAL A 35 -13.57 2.36 -3.79
CA VAL A 35 -14.03 2.31 -2.39
C VAL A 35 -14.39 3.68 -1.85
N ALA A 36 -13.57 4.69 -2.09
CA ALA A 36 -13.86 6.07 -1.69
C ALA A 36 -15.21 6.55 -2.25
N VAL A 37 -15.52 6.12 -3.47
CA VAL A 37 -16.72 6.47 -4.18
C VAL A 37 -17.96 5.70 -3.70
N LEU A 38 -17.86 4.39 -3.45
CA LEU A 38 -18.98 3.58 -2.94
C LEU A 38 -19.43 4.00 -1.54
N LEU A 39 -18.48 4.41 -0.69
CA LEU A 39 -18.79 4.95 0.63
C LEU A 39 -19.53 6.29 0.53
N ALA A 40 -19.16 7.13 -0.43
CA ALA A 40 -19.84 8.39 -0.71
C ALA A 40 -21.31 8.20 -1.13
N ASP A 41 -21.63 7.21 -1.97
CA ASP A 41 -23.00 6.90 -2.40
C ASP A 41 -23.96 6.62 -1.25
N LYS A 42 -23.49 5.96 -0.20
CA LYS A 42 -24.36 5.62 0.94
C LYS A 42 -24.64 6.83 1.81
N VAL A 43 -23.65 7.67 2.07
CA VAL A 43 -23.81 8.92 2.82
C VAL A 43 -24.82 9.84 2.13
N LEU A 44 -24.88 9.83 0.80
CA LEU A 44 -25.86 10.62 0.03
C LEU A 44 -27.28 10.08 0.11
N LYS A 45 -27.46 8.75 0.13
CA LYS A 45 -28.79 8.13 0.26
C LYS A 45 -29.43 8.37 1.62
N ASP A 46 -28.63 8.51 2.66
CA ASP A 46 -29.09 8.76 4.02
C ASP A 46 -29.47 10.24 4.27
N ARG A 47 -29.02 11.17 3.41
CA ARG A 47 -29.44 12.59 3.43
C ARG A 47 -30.61 12.82 2.48
N LYS A 48 -31.81 12.56 2.96
CA LYS A 48 -33.06 12.90 2.24
C LYS A 48 -33.11 14.41 1.95
N GLY A 49 -32.86 14.79 0.69
CA GLY A 49 -33.25 16.10 0.17
C GLY A 49 -32.14 17.01 -0.36
N GLU A 50 -30.86 16.78 -0.11
CA GLU A 50 -29.78 17.55 -0.74
C GLU A 50 -29.33 16.85 -2.02
N LYS A 51 -29.71 17.37 -3.18
CA LYS A 51 -29.09 17.05 -4.47
C LYS A 51 -27.65 17.60 -4.43
N THR A 52 -26.72 16.79 -3.98
CA THR A 52 -25.31 17.12 -4.14
C THR A 52 -24.95 16.97 -5.62
N SER A 53 -24.65 18.09 -6.25
CA SER A 53 -24.22 18.19 -7.64
C SER A 53 -22.76 17.69 -7.86
N LEU A 54 -22.25 16.90 -6.94
CA LEU A 54 -20.84 16.46 -6.93
C LEU A 54 -20.69 15.22 -7.82
N ARG A 55 -20.22 15.43 -9.05
CA ARG A 55 -20.05 14.37 -10.07
C ARG A 55 -19.18 13.20 -9.58
N TYR A 56 -18.17 13.43 -8.73
CA TYR A 56 -17.32 12.36 -8.22
C TYR A 56 -18.07 11.34 -7.35
N MET A 57 -19.27 11.68 -6.87
CA MET A 57 -20.11 10.80 -6.08
C MET A 57 -21.05 9.93 -6.94
N ASP A 58 -21.13 10.18 -8.24
CA ASP A 58 -21.97 9.40 -9.14
C ASP A 58 -21.26 8.10 -9.56
N PRO A 59 -21.72 6.92 -9.09
CA PRO A 59 -21.07 5.62 -9.38
C PRO A 59 -21.24 5.19 -10.84
N THR A 60 -22.10 5.84 -11.61
CA THR A 60 -22.33 5.52 -13.02
C THR A 60 -21.28 6.13 -13.94
N LEU A 61 -20.53 7.14 -13.45
CA LEU A 61 -19.47 7.78 -14.20
C LEU A 61 -18.17 6.96 -14.19
N PRO A 62 -17.36 7.06 -15.26
CA PRO A 62 -16.02 6.48 -15.27
C PRO A 62 -15.16 6.99 -14.10
N VAL A 63 -14.29 6.13 -13.55
CA VAL A 63 -13.46 6.47 -12.39
C VAL A 63 -12.61 7.72 -12.64
N GLU A 64 -12.04 7.85 -13.84
CA GLU A 64 -11.20 9.01 -14.19
C GLU A 64 -11.98 10.32 -14.14
N GLU A 65 -13.22 10.34 -14.66
CA GLU A 65 -14.09 11.53 -14.58
C GLU A 65 -14.42 11.88 -13.13
N ARG A 66 -14.59 10.89 -12.28
CA ARG A 66 -14.86 11.07 -10.85
C ARG A 66 -13.65 11.62 -10.12
N VAL A 67 -12.45 11.11 -10.43
CA VAL A 67 -11.18 11.60 -9.88
C VAL A 67 -10.97 13.06 -10.26
N GLU A 68 -11.11 13.41 -11.54
CA GLU A 68 -10.98 14.80 -12.01
C GLU A 68 -12.01 15.72 -11.33
N SER A 69 -13.25 15.26 -11.20
CA SER A 69 -14.30 16.03 -10.50
C SER A 69 -13.95 16.25 -9.02
N LEU A 70 -13.41 15.24 -8.32
CA LEU A 70 -12.97 15.39 -6.93
C LEU A 70 -11.80 16.37 -6.83
N LEU A 71 -10.77 16.20 -7.66
CA LEU A 71 -9.60 17.07 -7.68
C LEU A 71 -9.95 18.54 -7.94
N SER A 72 -10.99 18.80 -8.75
CA SER A 72 -11.45 20.15 -9.08
C SER A 72 -12.06 20.90 -7.90
N VAL A 73 -12.57 20.19 -6.90
CA VAL A 73 -13.19 20.77 -5.70
C VAL A 73 -12.31 20.72 -4.46
N MET A 74 -11.18 20.02 -4.53
CA MET A 74 -10.20 19.92 -3.44
C MET A 74 -9.36 21.18 -3.34
N THR A 75 -9.20 21.67 -2.11
CA THR A 75 -8.22 22.71 -1.78
C THR A 75 -6.79 22.14 -1.79
N PRO A 76 -5.75 22.98 -1.83
CA PRO A 76 -4.37 22.51 -1.61
C PRO A 76 -4.21 21.73 -0.30
N GLU A 77 -4.87 22.16 0.77
CA GLU A 77 -4.89 21.49 2.06
C GLU A 77 -5.48 20.07 1.97
N ASP A 78 -6.60 19.91 1.27
CA ASP A 78 -7.22 18.59 1.05
C ASP A 78 -6.27 17.65 0.31
N LYS A 79 -5.58 18.14 -0.72
CA LYS A 79 -4.60 17.38 -1.48
C LYS A 79 -3.42 16.96 -0.60
N MET A 80 -2.95 17.86 0.26
CA MET A 80 -1.90 17.56 1.23
C MET A 80 -2.36 16.50 2.24
N GLU A 81 -3.61 16.51 2.70
CA GLU A 81 -4.13 15.48 3.60
C GLU A 81 -4.06 14.07 2.97
N LEU A 82 -4.32 13.93 1.67
CA LEU A 82 -4.28 12.62 1.00
C LEU A 82 -2.88 12.04 0.83
N ILE A 83 -1.85 12.89 0.73
CA ILE A 83 -0.45 12.42 0.61
C ILE A 83 0.23 12.27 1.98
N ARG A 84 -0.34 12.92 3.02
CA ARG A 84 0.10 12.73 4.41
C ARG A 84 -0.30 11.35 4.87
N GLU A 85 0.67 10.61 5.30
CA GLU A 85 0.43 9.30 5.83
C GLU A 85 1.16 9.12 7.16
N GLY A 86 0.41 8.81 8.20
CA GLY A 86 0.92 8.20 9.40
C GLY A 86 0.60 6.71 9.33
N TRP A 87 -0.32 6.27 10.17
CA TRP A 87 -0.88 4.92 10.15
C TRP A 87 -2.15 4.81 9.28
N GLY A 88 -2.29 5.66 8.28
CA GLY A 88 -3.40 5.67 7.35
C GLY A 88 -3.47 6.95 6.54
N ILE A 89 -4.15 6.89 5.40
CA ILE A 89 -4.47 8.10 4.63
C ILE A 89 -5.66 8.75 5.31
N PRO A 90 -5.56 10.00 5.77
CA PRO A 90 -6.69 10.74 6.33
C PRO A 90 -7.82 10.88 5.31
N GLY A 91 -9.05 10.85 5.76
CA GLY A 91 -10.20 11.22 4.94
C GLY A 91 -10.34 12.73 4.81
N ILE A 92 -11.23 13.15 3.90
CA ILE A 92 -11.63 14.55 3.75
C ILE A 92 -13.13 14.66 4.08
N PRO A 93 -13.50 14.88 5.34
CA PRO A 93 -14.90 14.75 5.79
C PRO A 93 -15.88 15.67 5.08
N HIS A 94 -15.49 16.91 4.76
CA HIS A 94 -16.36 17.88 4.08
C HIS A 94 -16.59 17.54 2.60
N LEU A 95 -15.74 16.68 2.01
CA LEU A 95 -15.91 16.10 0.69
C LEU A 95 -16.37 14.63 0.75
N TYR A 96 -16.74 14.13 1.92
CA TYR A 96 -17.16 12.73 2.12
C TYR A 96 -16.14 11.67 1.65
N VAL A 97 -14.85 12.02 1.62
CA VAL A 97 -13.78 11.07 1.33
C VAL A 97 -13.41 10.36 2.63
N PRO A 98 -13.57 9.03 2.72
CA PRO A 98 -13.27 8.30 3.95
C PRO A 98 -11.76 8.13 4.14
N PRO A 99 -11.29 7.90 5.39
CA PRO A 99 -9.91 7.52 5.64
C PRO A 99 -9.64 6.09 5.17
N ILE A 100 -8.38 5.80 4.83
CA ILE A 100 -7.88 4.43 4.61
C ILE A 100 -6.98 4.07 5.78
N THR A 101 -7.48 3.21 6.65
CA THR A 101 -6.72 2.71 7.81
C THR A 101 -5.82 1.55 7.40
N LYS A 102 -4.64 1.44 8.00
CA LYS A 102 -3.59 0.51 7.63
C LYS A 102 -3.08 -0.31 8.82
N VAL A 103 -2.50 -1.45 8.51
CA VAL A 103 -1.92 -2.37 9.50
C VAL A 103 -0.74 -3.12 8.91
N GLU A 104 0.20 -3.52 9.76
CA GLU A 104 1.10 -4.62 9.46
C GLU A 104 0.35 -5.95 9.57
N ALA A 105 0.49 -6.80 8.56
CA ALA A 105 -0.21 -8.08 8.52
C ALA A 105 0.67 -9.21 7.93
N VAL A 106 1.97 -9.19 8.22
CA VAL A 106 2.94 -10.15 7.65
C VAL A 106 2.57 -11.58 8.03
N HIS A 107 2.17 -11.80 9.29
CA HIS A 107 1.77 -13.11 9.80
C HIS A 107 0.56 -13.03 10.76
N GLY A 108 -0.29 -12.03 10.57
CA GLY A 108 -1.49 -11.77 11.36
C GLY A 108 -1.75 -10.28 11.53
N PHE A 109 -2.92 -9.92 12.02
CA PHE A 109 -3.26 -8.53 12.34
C PHE A 109 -2.45 -8.04 13.54
N SER A 110 -1.48 -7.13 13.35
CA SER A 110 -0.43 -6.83 14.34
C SER A 110 -0.85 -5.88 15.45
N TYR A 111 -1.85 -5.02 15.26
CA TYR A 111 -2.19 -3.94 16.21
C TYR A 111 -3.48 -4.19 16.99
N GLY A 112 -3.94 -5.43 17.04
CA GLY A 112 -5.15 -5.82 17.76
C GLY A 112 -4.88 -6.80 18.91
N SER A 113 -5.49 -6.60 20.07
CA SER A 113 -5.55 -7.64 21.08
C SER A 113 -6.54 -8.72 20.67
N GLY A 114 -6.16 -10.00 20.78
CA GLY A 114 -7.02 -11.14 20.47
C GLY A 114 -7.03 -11.57 19.00
N ALA A 115 -6.19 -10.98 18.17
CA ALA A 115 -5.96 -11.46 16.81
C ALA A 115 -5.08 -12.72 16.79
N THR A 116 -5.26 -13.54 15.75
CA THR A 116 -4.46 -14.76 15.56
C THR A 116 -3.06 -14.42 15.09
N ILE A 117 -2.05 -14.97 15.74
CA ILE A 117 -0.66 -14.92 15.27
C ILE A 117 -0.39 -16.23 14.53
N PHE A 118 -0.22 -16.12 13.21
CA PHE A 118 0.18 -17.23 12.36
C PHE A 118 1.71 -17.40 12.37
N PRO A 119 2.23 -18.55 11.89
CA PRO A 119 3.66 -18.70 11.67
C PRO A 119 4.21 -17.60 10.76
N GLN A 120 5.50 -17.25 10.95
CA GLN A 120 6.21 -16.28 10.10
C GLN A 120 6.13 -16.66 8.62
N ALA A 121 6.26 -15.67 7.73
CA ALA A 121 6.14 -15.88 6.29
C ALA A 121 7.13 -16.92 5.76
N LEU A 122 8.34 -16.97 6.30
CA LEU A 122 9.34 -18.00 5.97
C LEU A 122 8.82 -19.42 6.23
N ALA A 123 8.12 -19.64 7.34
CA ALA A 123 7.51 -20.92 7.64
C ALA A 123 6.35 -21.24 6.67
N MET A 124 5.57 -20.25 6.27
CA MET A 124 4.55 -20.42 5.23
C MET A 124 5.19 -20.78 3.89
N GLY A 125 6.27 -20.12 3.50
CA GLY A 125 7.06 -20.45 2.32
C GLY A 125 7.58 -21.89 2.32
N ALA A 126 8.10 -22.36 3.47
CA ALA A 126 8.62 -23.70 3.66
C ALA A 126 7.56 -24.81 3.49
N THR A 127 6.27 -24.49 3.58
CA THR A 127 5.20 -25.46 3.30
C THR A 127 5.03 -25.79 1.82
N TRP A 128 5.47 -24.93 0.90
CA TRP A 128 5.23 -25.02 -0.55
C TRP A 128 3.74 -25.11 -0.91
N ASN A 129 2.86 -24.72 0.01
CA ASN A 129 1.42 -24.91 -0.10
C ASN A 129 0.68 -23.57 -0.30
N LYS A 130 0.45 -23.22 -1.57
CA LYS A 130 -0.28 -21.99 -1.95
C LYS A 130 -1.67 -21.92 -1.36
N LYS A 131 -2.39 -23.06 -1.32
CA LYS A 131 -3.76 -23.09 -0.79
C LYS A 131 -3.80 -22.78 0.70
N LEU A 132 -2.87 -23.35 1.47
CA LEU A 132 -2.75 -23.04 2.90
C LEU A 132 -2.46 -21.55 3.12
N THR A 133 -1.53 -20.98 2.35
CA THR A 133 -1.19 -19.54 2.45
C THR A 133 -2.39 -18.65 2.08
N GLU A 134 -3.15 -19.03 1.05
CA GLU A 134 -4.39 -18.33 0.68
C GLU A 134 -5.41 -18.38 1.83
N ASP A 135 -5.60 -19.53 2.47
CA ASP A 135 -6.52 -19.70 3.59
C ASP A 135 -6.10 -18.89 4.83
N VAL A 136 -4.79 -18.87 5.16
CA VAL A 136 -4.24 -18.03 6.21
C VAL A 136 -4.49 -16.54 5.91
N ALA A 137 -4.21 -16.11 4.69
CA ALA A 137 -4.43 -14.71 4.28
C ALA A 137 -5.91 -14.32 4.32
N MET A 138 -6.82 -15.24 4.00
CA MET A 138 -8.26 -15.01 4.17
C MET A 138 -8.64 -14.82 5.64
N ALA A 139 -8.10 -15.63 6.55
CA ALA A 139 -8.35 -15.49 7.99
C ALA A 139 -7.80 -14.16 8.53
N VAL A 140 -6.57 -13.79 8.14
CA VAL A 140 -5.99 -12.47 8.47
C VAL A 140 -6.87 -11.34 7.94
N GLY A 141 -7.39 -11.47 6.73
CA GLY A 141 -8.31 -10.51 6.12
C GLY A 141 -9.63 -10.37 6.90
N ASP A 142 -10.20 -11.46 7.37
CA ASP A 142 -11.42 -11.43 8.19
C ASP A 142 -11.19 -10.69 9.52
N GLU A 143 -10.04 -10.93 10.18
CA GLU A 143 -9.67 -10.24 11.41
C GLU A 143 -9.39 -8.74 11.15
N THR A 144 -8.74 -8.42 10.03
CA THR A 144 -8.47 -7.03 9.61
C THR A 144 -9.78 -6.26 9.39
N LEU A 145 -10.74 -6.86 8.69
CA LEU A 145 -12.08 -6.28 8.50
C LEU A 145 -12.82 -6.09 9.82
N ALA A 146 -12.74 -7.08 10.71
CA ALA A 146 -13.37 -7.01 12.02
C ALA A 146 -12.80 -5.86 12.86
N ALA A 147 -11.52 -5.52 12.68
CA ALA A 147 -10.86 -4.37 13.30
C ALA A 147 -11.17 -3.01 12.62
N GLY A 148 -11.89 -3.01 11.50
CA GLY A 148 -12.20 -1.79 10.75
C GLY A 148 -11.03 -1.23 9.94
N THR A 149 -10.03 -2.07 9.65
CA THR A 149 -8.85 -1.71 8.86
C THR A 149 -9.05 -2.15 7.41
N MET A 150 -8.49 -1.40 6.45
CA MET A 150 -8.75 -1.61 5.03
C MET A 150 -7.53 -2.05 4.24
N GLN A 151 -6.32 -1.75 4.71
CA GLN A 151 -5.09 -2.00 3.97
C GLN A 151 -4.05 -2.72 4.84
N ALA A 152 -3.39 -3.73 4.27
CA ALA A 152 -2.21 -4.32 4.87
C ALA A 152 -0.94 -3.83 4.16
N TRP A 153 0.09 -3.48 4.94
CA TRP A 153 1.46 -3.31 4.47
C TRP A 153 2.15 -4.67 4.34
N SER A 154 1.56 -5.50 3.51
CA SER A 154 1.92 -6.92 3.30
C SER A 154 1.46 -7.36 1.91
N PRO A 155 2.03 -8.44 1.37
CA PRO A 155 3.09 -9.29 1.91
C PRO A 155 4.50 -8.75 1.65
N VAL A 156 5.51 -9.35 2.34
CA VAL A 156 6.92 -9.10 2.06
C VAL A 156 7.35 -10.03 0.92
N LEU A 157 7.74 -9.42 -0.22
CA LEU A 157 8.14 -10.14 -1.43
C LEU A 157 9.65 -10.06 -1.70
N ASP A 158 10.42 -9.64 -0.70
CA ASP A 158 11.86 -9.66 -0.78
C ASP A 158 12.38 -11.09 -0.94
N VAL A 159 13.42 -11.25 -1.74
CA VAL A 159 14.09 -12.53 -1.95
C VAL A 159 15.30 -12.58 -1.03
N ALA A 160 15.25 -13.39 0.04
CA ALA A 160 16.24 -13.42 1.12
C ALA A 160 17.40 -14.36 0.77
N GLN A 161 18.35 -13.88 -0.03
CA GLN A 161 19.53 -14.69 -0.41
C GLN A 161 20.69 -14.62 0.59
N ASP A 162 20.73 -13.61 1.46
CA ASP A 162 21.75 -13.50 2.50
C ASP A 162 21.13 -13.77 3.89
N ALA A 163 21.43 -14.92 4.45
CA ALA A 163 20.92 -15.34 5.76
C ALA A 163 21.36 -14.45 6.94
N ARG A 164 22.30 -13.52 6.73
CA ARG A 164 22.70 -12.53 7.74
C ARG A 164 21.71 -11.36 7.83
N TRP A 165 20.85 -11.20 6.82
CA TRP A 165 19.84 -10.15 6.84
C TRP A 165 18.78 -10.45 7.91
N GLY A 166 18.58 -9.49 8.84
CA GLY A 166 17.72 -9.67 10.02
C GLY A 166 16.23 -9.77 9.75
N ARG A 167 15.78 -9.62 8.48
CA ARG A 167 14.36 -9.69 8.09
C ARG A 167 14.03 -10.88 7.18
N CYS A 168 14.91 -11.87 7.10
CA CYS A 168 14.66 -13.09 6.33
C CYS A 168 13.34 -13.78 6.72
N GLU A 169 12.99 -13.75 8.00
CA GLU A 169 11.79 -14.39 8.55
C GLU A 169 10.47 -13.78 8.01
N GLU A 170 10.50 -12.52 7.60
CA GLU A 170 9.34 -11.84 7.04
C GLU A 170 9.05 -12.27 5.59
N THR A 171 10.02 -12.91 4.91
CA THR A 171 9.94 -13.30 3.51
C THR A 171 9.46 -14.74 3.33
N PHE A 172 9.03 -15.08 2.12
CA PHE A 172 8.67 -16.47 1.80
C PHE A 172 9.87 -17.34 1.38
N GLY A 173 11.11 -16.81 1.43
CA GLY A 173 12.35 -17.56 1.19
C GLY A 173 13.32 -16.89 0.22
N GLU A 174 14.25 -17.71 -0.29
CA GLU A 174 15.37 -17.28 -1.14
C GLU A 174 15.15 -17.50 -2.64
N ASP A 175 14.10 -18.23 -3.01
CA ASP A 175 13.79 -18.54 -4.40
C ASP A 175 12.73 -17.57 -4.95
N PRO A 176 13.03 -16.81 -6.03
CA PRO A 176 12.11 -15.80 -6.56
C PRO A 176 10.80 -16.38 -7.10
N VAL A 177 10.81 -17.65 -7.56
CA VAL A 177 9.58 -18.29 -8.06
C VAL A 177 8.69 -18.69 -6.89
N LEU A 178 9.28 -19.28 -5.83
CA LEU A 178 8.55 -19.63 -4.61
C LEU A 178 7.93 -18.37 -3.98
N VAL A 179 8.72 -17.31 -3.79
CA VAL A 179 8.26 -16.02 -3.26
C VAL A 179 7.11 -15.47 -4.11
N SER A 180 7.22 -15.54 -5.43
CA SER A 180 6.15 -15.10 -6.35
C SER A 180 4.85 -15.88 -6.16
N GLN A 181 4.95 -17.21 -6.06
CA GLN A 181 3.78 -18.08 -6.01
C GLN A 181 3.07 -18.03 -4.65
N ILE A 182 3.84 -18.04 -3.57
CA ILE A 182 3.30 -17.99 -2.21
C ILE A 182 2.80 -16.57 -1.89
N GLY A 183 3.57 -15.53 -2.24
CA GLY A 183 3.16 -14.14 -2.08
C GLY A 183 1.89 -13.81 -2.89
N GLY A 184 1.80 -14.32 -4.13
CA GLY A 184 0.59 -14.18 -4.94
C GLY A 184 -0.63 -14.87 -4.32
N ALA A 185 -0.45 -16.06 -3.73
CA ALA A 185 -1.53 -16.75 -3.01
C ALA A 185 -1.98 -15.95 -1.77
N TRP A 186 -1.04 -15.35 -1.04
CA TRP A 186 -1.34 -14.47 0.09
C TRP A 186 -2.17 -13.25 -0.35
N ILE A 187 -1.73 -12.55 -1.41
CA ILE A 187 -2.45 -11.41 -1.98
C ILE A 187 -3.86 -11.79 -2.39
N LYS A 188 -4.00 -12.91 -3.11
CA LYS A 188 -5.31 -13.41 -3.55
C LYS A 188 -6.25 -13.66 -2.38
N GLY A 189 -5.77 -14.34 -1.33
CA GLY A 189 -6.56 -14.64 -0.14
C GLY A 189 -7.00 -13.36 0.57
N TYR A 190 -6.09 -12.43 0.81
CA TYR A 190 -6.39 -11.19 1.50
C TYR A 190 -7.33 -10.28 0.70
N GLN A 191 -7.06 -10.07 -0.59
CA GLN A 191 -7.89 -9.25 -1.48
C GLN A 191 -9.28 -9.85 -1.72
N SER A 192 -9.46 -11.17 -1.56
CA SER A 192 -10.79 -11.81 -1.64
C SER A 192 -11.77 -11.30 -0.60
N LYS A 193 -11.27 -10.62 0.46
CA LYS A 193 -12.07 -9.98 1.50
C LYS A 193 -12.43 -8.52 1.17
N GLY A 194 -12.05 -8.01 0.00
CA GLY A 194 -12.27 -6.60 -0.38
C GLY A 194 -11.28 -5.65 0.28
N LEU A 195 -10.11 -6.12 0.67
CA LEU A 195 -9.05 -5.38 1.32
C LEU A 195 -7.90 -5.09 0.36
N PHE A 196 -7.08 -4.09 0.69
CA PHE A 196 -5.92 -3.70 -0.10
C PHE A 196 -4.64 -4.35 0.43
N THR A 197 -3.79 -4.78 -0.49
CA THR A 197 -2.43 -5.26 -0.19
C THR A 197 -1.40 -4.24 -0.63
N THR A 198 -0.26 -4.25 0.06
CA THR A 198 0.90 -3.42 -0.27
C THR A 198 2.14 -4.32 -0.30
N PRO A 199 2.39 -5.01 -1.42
CA PRO A 199 3.63 -5.77 -1.58
C PRO A 199 4.85 -4.90 -1.29
N LYS A 200 5.81 -5.43 -0.51
CA LYS A 200 6.99 -4.72 -0.04
C LYS A 200 8.23 -5.62 0.01
N HIS A 201 9.43 -5.10 -0.04
CA HIS A 201 9.83 -3.71 -0.25
C HIS A 201 10.44 -3.59 -1.66
N PHE A 202 9.76 -2.91 -2.53
CA PHE A 202 10.14 -2.81 -3.94
C PHE A 202 11.49 -2.11 -4.12
N GLY A 203 12.41 -2.76 -4.80
CA GLY A 203 13.74 -2.22 -5.11
C GLY A 203 14.90 -3.02 -4.49
N GLY A 204 14.72 -4.31 -4.19
CA GLY A 204 15.81 -5.22 -3.85
C GLY A 204 16.23 -5.22 -2.38
N HIS A 205 15.36 -4.83 -1.47
CA HIS A 205 15.62 -4.72 -0.03
C HIS A 205 16.19 -6.01 0.61
N GLY A 206 15.87 -7.18 0.06
CA GLY A 206 16.37 -8.49 0.52
C GLY A 206 17.82 -8.81 0.14
N ALA A 207 18.55 -7.88 -0.53
CA ALA A 207 19.93 -8.06 -0.95
C ALA A 207 20.87 -6.96 -0.43
N PRO A 208 20.80 -6.57 0.85
CA PRO A 208 21.66 -5.50 1.35
C PRO A 208 23.10 -6.01 1.48
N LEU A 209 24.07 -5.17 1.14
CA LEU A 209 25.49 -5.51 1.25
C LEU A 209 25.85 -5.95 2.69
N GLY A 210 26.45 -7.11 2.80
CA GLY A 210 26.85 -7.70 4.07
C GLY A 210 25.70 -8.12 4.99
N GLY A 211 24.47 -8.23 4.48
CA GLY A 211 23.28 -8.57 5.26
C GLY A 211 22.81 -7.43 6.18
N ARG A 212 23.34 -6.23 6.05
CA ARG A 212 22.98 -5.08 6.91
C ARG A 212 21.70 -4.45 6.40
N ASP A 213 20.68 -4.50 7.23
CA ASP A 213 19.35 -3.99 6.88
C ASP A 213 19.40 -2.56 6.34
N SER A 214 18.61 -2.33 5.31
CA SER A 214 18.47 -1.02 4.64
C SER A 214 19.80 -0.48 4.05
N HIS A 215 20.81 -1.30 3.85
CA HIS A 215 22.09 -0.91 3.26
C HIS A 215 22.02 -0.91 1.73
N ASP A 216 23.09 -0.42 1.08
CA ASP A 216 23.22 -0.42 -0.37
C ASP A 216 23.09 -1.82 -0.96
N ILE A 217 22.56 -1.89 -2.17
CA ILE A 217 22.36 -3.12 -2.91
C ILE A 217 23.46 -3.26 -3.95
N GLY A 218 24.29 -4.28 -3.80
CA GLY A 218 25.44 -4.55 -4.67
C GLY A 218 25.14 -5.42 -5.89
N LEU A 219 23.93 -5.34 -6.44
CA LEU A 219 23.50 -6.18 -7.56
C LEU A 219 23.72 -5.50 -8.91
N SER A 220 24.02 -6.30 -9.93
CA SER A 220 23.88 -5.88 -11.33
C SER A 220 22.40 -5.65 -11.69
N GLU A 221 22.14 -4.89 -12.76
CA GLU A 221 20.77 -4.72 -13.27
C GLU A 221 20.13 -6.05 -13.62
N ARG A 222 20.92 -6.97 -14.18
CA ARG A 222 20.43 -8.31 -14.52
C ARG A 222 19.94 -9.07 -13.30
N GLU A 223 20.73 -9.12 -12.24
CA GLU A 223 20.34 -9.79 -10.99
C GLU A 223 19.12 -9.13 -10.34
N MET A 224 19.07 -7.80 -10.33
CA MET A 224 17.92 -7.07 -9.86
C MET A 224 16.66 -7.50 -10.61
N ARG A 225 16.69 -7.52 -11.94
CA ARG A 225 15.53 -7.85 -12.79
C ARG A 225 15.17 -9.34 -12.82
N GLU A 226 16.16 -10.22 -12.76
CA GLU A 226 15.95 -11.67 -12.90
C GLU A 226 15.70 -12.38 -11.57
N VAL A 227 15.99 -11.73 -10.43
CA VAL A 227 15.82 -12.29 -9.09
C VAL A 227 14.89 -11.41 -8.24
N HIS A 228 15.35 -10.24 -7.83
CA HIS A 228 14.68 -9.45 -6.79
C HIS A 228 13.41 -8.75 -7.26
N LEU A 229 13.30 -8.40 -8.51
CA LEU A 229 12.09 -7.80 -9.08
C LEU A 229 11.08 -8.82 -9.63
N VAL A 230 11.45 -10.10 -9.76
CA VAL A 230 10.56 -11.15 -10.30
C VAL A 230 9.27 -11.30 -9.48
N PRO A 231 9.29 -11.39 -8.13
CA PRO A 231 8.07 -11.51 -7.35
C PRO A 231 7.12 -10.32 -7.52
N PHE A 232 7.66 -9.11 -7.53
CA PHE A 232 6.87 -7.90 -7.73
C PHE A 232 6.24 -7.84 -9.11
N ARG A 233 7.01 -8.12 -10.17
CA ARG A 233 6.48 -8.19 -11.54
C ARG A 233 5.36 -9.23 -11.64
N HIS A 234 5.54 -10.39 -11.00
CA HIS A 234 4.53 -11.44 -10.99
C HIS A 234 3.23 -10.97 -10.35
N VAL A 235 3.29 -10.38 -9.15
CA VAL A 235 2.06 -10.00 -8.45
C VAL A 235 1.37 -8.78 -9.08
N ILE A 236 2.11 -7.80 -9.56
CA ILE A 236 1.55 -6.63 -10.23
C ILE A 236 0.79 -7.02 -11.51
N ARG A 237 1.33 -7.95 -12.29
CA ARG A 237 0.71 -8.38 -13.54
C ARG A 237 -0.47 -9.34 -13.38
N ASN A 238 -0.60 -10.00 -12.22
CA ASN A 238 -1.56 -11.10 -12.06
C ASN A 238 -2.59 -10.89 -10.94
N TYR A 239 -2.42 -9.93 -10.03
CA TYR A 239 -3.24 -9.84 -8.81
C TYR A 239 -3.85 -8.47 -8.50
N ASP A 240 -3.81 -7.52 -9.43
CA ASP A 240 -4.43 -6.20 -9.27
C ASP A 240 -4.06 -5.53 -7.93
N CYS A 241 -2.77 -5.37 -7.66
CA CYS A 241 -2.28 -4.74 -6.44
C CYS A 241 -2.53 -3.23 -6.47
N GLN A 242 -3.21 -2.69 -5.45
CA GLN A 242 -3.57 -1.27 -5.39
C GLN A 242 -2.42 -0.38 -4.90
N SER A 243 -1.46 -0.94 -4.17
CA SER A 243 -0.30 -0.20 -3.69
C SER A 243 0.97 -1.05 -3.68
N VAL A 244 2.12 -0.38 -3.64
CA VAL A 244 3.44 -0.99 -3.48
C VAL A 244 4.24 -0.12 -2.53
N MET A 245 4.99 -0.71 -1.59
CA MET A 245 5.91 0.02 -0.72
C MET A 245 7.32 -0.09 -1.24
N MET A 246 8.00 1.06 -1.41
CA MET A 246 9.39 1.10 -1.87
C MET A 246 10.39 0.82 -0.73
N ALA A 247 11.57 0.31 -1.11
CA ALA A 247 12.65 -0.06 -0.19
C ALA A 247 13.44 1.13 0.37
N TYR A 248 14.07 0.94 1.53
CA TYR A 248 14.99 1.92 2.13
C TYR A 248 16.33 2.07 1.40
N SER A 249 16.72 1.08 0.64
CA SER A 249 18.08 0.89 0.14
C SER A 249 18.44 1.83 -1.00
N ASP A 250 19.74 1.89 -1.30
CA ASP A 250 20.26 2.45 -2.54
C ASP A 250 20.48 1.34 -3.57
N TYR A 251 20.21 1.65 -4.81
CA TYR A 251 20.56 0.78 -5.93
C TYR A 251 21.40 1.56 -6.94
N LEU A 252 22.57 1.05 -7.26
CA LEU A 252 23.56 1.72 -8.12
C LEU A 252 23.88 3.16 -7.65
N GLY A 253 23.92 3.38 -6.33
CA GLY A 253 24.21 4.67 -5.72
C GLY A 253 23.05 5.66 -5.75
N VAL A 254 21.85 5.22 -6.14
CA VAL A 254 20.64 6.04 -6.13
C VAL A 254 19.66 5.51 -5.10
N PRO A 255 19.26 6.29 -4.08
CA PRO A 255 18.21 5.90 -3.15
C PRO A 255 16.93 5.50 -3.89
N VAL A 256 16.33 4.37 -3.54
CA VAL A 256 15.08 3.92 -4.16
C VAL A 256 13.99 4.99 -4.01
N ALA A 257 13.98 5.70 -2.89
CA ALA A 257 13.03 6.79 -2.62
C ALA A 257 13.06 7.96 -3.64
N LYS A 258 14.09 8.06 -4.47
CA LYS A 258 14.18 9.06 -5.55
C LYS A 258 14.44 8.45 -6.93
N SER A 259 14.41 7.13 -7.05
CA SER A 259 14.71 6.42 -8.29
C SER A 259 13.52 6.41 -9.25
N ARG A 260 13.53 7.34 -10.21
CA ARG A 260 12.56 7.31 -11.32
C ARG A 260 12.67 6.03 -12.14
N GLU A 261 13.88 5.48 -12.30
CA GLU A 261 14.10 4.23 -13.04
C GLU A 261 13.29 3.09 -12.43
N LEU A 262 13.40 2.87 -11.12
CA LEU A 262 12.67 1.79 -10.45
C LEU A 262 11.18 2.11 -10.33
N LEU A 263 10.82 3.29 -9.81
CA LEU A 263 9.46 3.61 -9.40
C LEU A 263 8.55 4.09 -10.55
N HIS A 264 9.14 4.60 -11.62
CA HIS A 264 8.38 5.07 -12.78
C HIS A 264 8.64 4.18 -14.01
N SER A 265 9.88 4.13 -14.53
CA SER A 265 10.14 3.45 -15.79
C SER A 265 9.86 1.94 -15.70
N ILE A 266 10.37 1.26 -14.67
CA ILE A 266 10.14 -0.18 -14.51
C ILE A 266 8.73 -0.47 -13.99
N LEU A 267 8.36 0.14 -12.85
CA LEU A 267 7.12 -0.21 -12.16
C LEU A 267 5.88 0.23 -12.95
N ARG A 268 5.84 1.49 -13.43
CA ARG A 268 4.65 2.04 -14.09
C ARG A 268 4.66 1.82 -15.61
N GLU A 269 5.74 2.25 -16.31
CA GLU A 269 5.75 2.21 -17.78
C GLU A 269 5.94 0.78 -18.31
N GLU A 270 6.91 0.03 -17.78
CA GLU A 270 7.19 -1.33 -18.27
C GLU A 270 6.17 -2.37 -17.78
N TRP A 271 5.72 -2.28 -16.50
CA TRP A 271 4.83 -3.28 -15.91
C TRP A 271 3.37 -2.87 -15.88
N GLY A 272 3.06 -1.60 -16.10
CA GLY A 272 1.69 -1.09 -16.14
C GLY A 272 1.05 -0.92 -14.76
N PHE A 273 1.85 -0.71 -13.70
CA PHE A 273 1.30 -0.46 -12.37
C PHE A 273 0.60 0.89 -12.31
N ASP A 274 -0.68 0.90 -12.04
CA ASP A 274 -1.55 2.09 -11.96
C ASP A 274 -1.96 2.46 -10.53
N GLY A 275 -1.58 1.65 -9.53
CA GLY A 275 -1.82 1.91 -8.12
C GLY A 275 -0.95 3.04 -7.54
N PHE A 276 -0.93 3.18 -6.22
CA PHE A 276 -0.09 4.18 -5.55
C PHE A 276 1.15 3.58 -4.89
N ILE A 277 2.22 4.37 -4.84
CA ILE A 277 3.47 4.00 -4.18
C ILE A 277 3.50 4.66 -2.81
N VAL A 278 3.69 3.86 -1.76
CA VAL A 278 3.93 4.34 -0.39
C VAL A 278 5.42 4.26 -0.06
N SER A 279 5.94 5.25 0.65
CA SER A 279 7.30 5.13 1.19
C SER A 279 7.33 4.13 2.33
N ASP A 280 8.46 3.43 2.50
CA ASP A 280 8.73 2.80 3.78
C ASP A 280 8.90 3.86 4.87
N CYS A 281 8.72 3.49 6.15
CA CYS A 281 8.56 4.44 7.25
C CYS A 281 9.84 5.25 7.51
N GLY A 282 9.74 6.56 7.28
CA GLY A 282 10.88 7.48 7.38
C GLY A 282 11.84 7.48 6.20
N ALA A 283 11.61 6.68 5.16
CA ALA A 283 12.53 6.54 4.04
C ALA A 283 12.76 7.85 3.27
N ILE A 284 11.74 8.68 3.11
CA ILE A 284 11.91 10.00 2.47
C ILE A 284 12.82 10.90 3.31
N GLY A 285 12.64 10.91 4.64
CA GLY A 285 13.50 11.67 5.55
C GLY A 285 14.98 11.23 5.50
N ASN A 286 15.24 9.94 5.21
CA ASN A 286 16.61 9.44 5.06
C ASN A 286 17.38 10.07 3.89
N LEU A 287 16.70 10.70 2.93
CA LEU A 287 17.37 11.45 1.86
C LEU A 287 18.17 12.66 2.38
N THR A 288 17.78 13.24 3.52
CA THR A 288 18.47 14.37 4.14
C THR A 288 19.58 13.98 5.10
N ALA A 289 19.58 12.71 5.58
CA ALA A 289 20.44 12.29 6.68
C ALA A 289 20.76 10.79 6.61
N ARG A 290 21.50 10.32 7.61
CA ARG A 290 21.84 8.92 7.92
C ARG A 290 22.64 8.22 6.82
N LYS A 291 22.04 7.94 5.65
CA LYS A 291 22.67 7.09 4.65
C LYS A 291 22.88 7.78 3.33
N HIS A 292 21.93 8.63 2.94
CA HIS A 292 21.84 9.07 1.56
C HIS A 292 22.46 10.44 1.33
N TYR A 293 22.15 11.44 2.17
CA TYR A 293 22.64 12.83 2.03
C TYR A 293 22.47 13.39 0.61
N THR A 294 21.36 13.04 -0.07
CA THR A 294 21.07 13.46 -1.44
C THR A 294 20.12 14.64 -1.52
N ALA A 295 19.53 15.02 -0.40
CA ALA A 295 18.71 16.22 -0.25
C ALA A 295 19.27 17.09 0.88
N LYS A 296 19.27 18.41 0.70
CA LYS A 296 19.77 19.38 1.69
C LYS A 296 18.81 19.58 2.86
N ASP A 297 17.50 19.42 2.60
CA ASP A 297 16.41 19.64 3.56
C ASP A 297 15.20 18.75 3.23
N LYS A 298 14.18 18.80 4.07
CA LYS A 298 12.95 18.02 3.90
C LYS A 298 12.14 18.45 2.67
N ILE A 299 12.20 19.70 2.26
CA ILE A 299 11.50 20.19 1.07
C ILE A 299 12.11 19.54 -0.18
N GLU A 300 13.43 19.53 -0.28
CA GLU A 300 14.12 18.87 -1.39
C GLU A 300 13.87 17.35 -1.38
N ALA A 301 13.89 16.73 -0.20
CA ALA A 301 13.58 15.31 -0.05
C ALA A 301 12.15 14.98 -0.52
N ALA A 302 11.16 15.78 -0.13
CA ALA A 302 9.78 15.63 -0.57
C ALA A 302 9.66 15.80 -2.10
N ASN A 303 10.31 16.80 -2.67
CA ASN A 303 10.31 17.03 -4.13
C ASN A 303 10.95 15.87 -4.89
N GLN A 304 12.08 15.31 -4.41
CA GLN A 304 12.73 14.16 -5.03
C GLN A 304 11.81 12.93 -5.00
N ALA A 305 11.15 12.67 -3.87
CA ALA A 305 10.25 11.54 -3.69
C ALA A 305 8.98 11.66 -4.54
N LEU A 306 8.34 12.83 -4.57
CA LEU A 306 7.18 13.11 -5.42
C LEU A 306 7.54 12.98 -6.91
N ALA A 307 8.68 13.51 -7.33
CA ALA A 307 9.17 13.39 -8.71
C ALA A 307 9.46 11.94 -9.11
N ALA A 308 9.81 11.08 -8.16
CA ALA A 308 9.96 9.64 -8.40
C ALA A 308 8.63 8.88 -8.43
N GLY A 309 7.52 9.50 -7.99
CA GLY A 309 6.17 8.92 -8.04
C GLY A 309 5.67 8.36 -6.72
N ILE A 310 6.32 8.67 -5.58
CA ILE A 310 5.84 8.27 -4.25
C ILE A 310 4.63 9.12 -3.90
N ALA A 311 3.47 8.48 -3.81
CA ALA A 311 2.19 9.15 -3.60
C ALA A 311 1.89 9.43 -2.13
N THR A 312 2.30 8.53 -1.23
CA THR A 312 2.03 8.67 0.21
C THR A 312 3.28 8.36 1.03
N ASN A 313 3.37 8.99 2.21
CA ASN A 313 4.55 8.92 3.06
C ASN A 313 4.25 8.23 4.38
N CYS A 314 4.86 7.05 4.64
CA CYS A 314 4.94 6.52 5.99
C CYS A 314 6.04 7.26 6.75
N GLY A 315 5.65 8.26 7.56
CA GLY A 315 6.56 9.12 8.30
C GLY A 315 6.10 10.56 8.34
N ASP A 316 7.01 11.47 8.63
CA ASP A 316 6.70 12.88 8.92
C ASP A 316 7.14 13.88 7.83
N THR A 317 7.80 13.43 6.75
CA THR A 317 8.37 14.36 5.77
C THR A 317 7.31 15.19 5.05
N TYR A 318 6.24 14.55 4.55
CA TYR A 318 5.12 15.28 3.93
C TYR A 318 4.23 16.00 4.95
N ASN A 319 4.37 15.69 6.25
CA ASN A 319 3.68 16.35 7.36
C ASN A 319 4.48 17.53 7.93
N ASP A 320 5.69 17.75 7.47
CA ASP A 320 6.54 18.81 7.96
C ASP A 320 5.96 20.18 7.61
N LYS A 321 5.99 21.11 8.56
CA LYS A 321 5.38 22.44 8.40
C LYS A 321 6.02 23.24 7.26
N GLU A 322 7.33 23.10 7.07
CA GLU A 322 8.05 23.80 6.01
C GLU A 322 7.70 23.21 4.64
N VAL A 323 7.55 21.89 4.54
CA VAL A 323 7.11 21.21 3.31
C VAL A 323 5.68 21.62 2.96
N ILE A 324 4.77 21.64 3.94
CA ILE A 324 3.39 22.08 3.73
C ILE A 324 3.33 23.54 3.28
N GLN A 325 4.15 24.41 3.88
CA GLN A 325 4.20 25.82 3.50
C GLN A 325 4.75 25.98 2.07
N ALA A 326 5.83 25.31 1.74
CA ALA A 326 6.41 25.34 0.40
C ALA A 326 5.48 24.80 -0.71
N ALA A 327 4.54 23.93 -0.37
CA ALA A 327 3.53 23.43 -1.31
C ALA A 327 2.37 24.42 -1.53
N LYS A 328 2.23 25.44 -0.67
CA LYS A 328 1.21 26.50 -0.79
C LYS A 328 1.69 27.72 -1.54
N ASP A 329 3.00 28.01 -1.48
CA ASP A 329 3.66 29.12 -2.13
C ASP A 329 3.90 28.84 -3.63
#